data_2f124321bc2a87923624e5677749b226
#
_entry.id   2f124321bc2a87923624e5677749b226
#
_cell.length_a   1.000
_cell.length_b   1.000
_cell.length_c   1.000
_cell.angle_alpha   90.00
_cell.angle_beta   90.00
_cell.angle_gamma   90.00
#
_symmetry.space_group_name_H-M   'P 1'
#
loop_
_entity.id
_entity.type
_entity.pdbx_description
1 polymer ?
#
loop_
_entity_poly.entity_id
_entity_poly.type
_entity_poly.pdbx_seq_one_letter_code
_entity_poly.pdbx_strand_id
1 'polypeptide(L)'
;MHRYDIAIVGSGPAGISAAITAKVRNKNILLLGDTSLSIKISKAQEILNYPGLPNISGADLARAFSDHLDALGIEITDKKVKTVYAMGEYFGIEAGTQMYEAASVIIATGVVQTATIKGEEEFLGRGVSYCATCDAPLYKQGNLLVIGYNKAAEAEALYLSEIAEKVSYIQMYPNESGLTESKAYRDGIIEIYREKPVEISGGFKADTLITDKGEHKFDCVFILRDSIAPDKMVPGLKLKDGHVDVSADMSTNLAGCFACGDITGRPYQYIKAAGQGNVAALSATDYLNRRKEV
;
A
#
# COMPACT_ATOMS: atom_id res chain seq x y z
N MET A 1 -15.13 -18.43 22.51
CA MET A 1 -14.58 -18.06 21.18
C MET A 1 -13.12 -18.45 21.13
N HIS A 2 -12.63 -18.97 19.99
CA HIS A 2 -11.20 -19.27 19.86
C HIS A 2 -10.45 -17.95 19.66
N ARG A 3 -9.44 -17.68 20.51
CA ARG A 3 -8.64 -16.45 20.43
C ARG A 3 -7.30 -16.78 19.77
N TYR A 4 -6.98 -16.04 18.71
CA TYR A 4 -5.67 -16.12 18.05
C TYR A 4 -4.60 -15.40 18.87
N ASP A 5 -3.35 -15.81 18.71
CA ASP A 5 -2.22 -15.07 19.27
C ASP A 5 -2.06 -13.72 18.54
N ILE A 6 -2.05 -13.74 17.21
CA ILE A 6 -1.87 -12.56 16.38
C ILE A 6 -2.88 -12.57 15.23
N ALA A 7 -3.66 -11.51 15.08
CA ALA A 7 -4.40 -11.25 13.87
C ALA A 7 -3.62 -10.27 12.98
N ILE A 8 -3.54 -10.59 11.69
CA ILE A 8 -2.84 -9.79 10.68
C ILE A 8 -3.88 -9.32 9.67
N VAL A 9 -4.00 -8.01 9.50
CA VAL A 9 -4.99 -7.38 8.63
C VAL A 9 -4.31 -6.85 7.38
N GLY A 10 -4.48 -7.56 6.27
CA GLY A 10 -3.90 -7.27 4.96
C GLY A 10 -2.99 -8.39 4.47
N SER A 11 -3.18 -8.82 3.22
CA SER A 11 -2.45 -9.88 2.51
C SER A 11 -1.43 -9.36 1.48
N GLY A 12 -0.94 -8.12 1.66
CA GLY A 12 0.18 -7.56 0.91
C GLY A 12 1.54 -8.01 1.45
N PRO A 13 2.68 -7.54 0.88
CA PRO A 13 4.02 -7.97 1.28
C PRO A 13 4.29 -7.84 2.78
N ALA A 14 3.77 -6.79 3.42
CA ALA A 14 3.91 -6.59 4.85
C ALA A 14 3.17 -7.66 5.65
N GLY A 15 1.89 -7.90 5.34
CA GLY A 15 1.08 -8.88 6.05
C GLY A 15 1.55 -10.32 5.82
N ILE A 16 1.97 -10.66 4.60
CA ILE A 16 2.53 -11.97 4.27
C ILE A 16 3.82 -12.20 5.06
N SER A 17 4.74 -11.24 5.04
CA SER A 17 6.00 -11.34 5.79
C SER A 17 5.75 -11.45 7.30
N ALA A 18 4.75 -10.71 7.82
CA ALA A 18 4.34 -10.83 9.22
C ALA A 18 3.77 -12.22 9.53
N ALA A 19 2.92 -12.77 8.66
CA ALA A 19 2.31 -14.08 8.83
C ALA A 19 3.36 -15.21 8.83
N ILE A 20 4.27 -15.20 7.86
CA ILE A 20 5.39 -16.13 7.78
C ILE A 20 6.23 -16.07 9.05
N THR A 21 6.64 -14.88 9.48
CA THR A 21 7.48 -14.69 10.67
C THR A 21 6.77 -15.18 11.94
N ALA A 22 5.51 -14.80 12.14
CA ALA A 22 4.74 -15.23 13.30
C ALA A 22 4.53 -16.76 13.32
N LYS A 23 4.29 -17.38 12.16
CA LYS A 23 4.15 -18.82 12.04
C LYS A 23 5.44 -19.57 12.39
N VAL A 24 6.58 -19.09 11.87
CA VAL A 24 7.92 -19.63 12.21
C VAL A 24 8.22 -19.48 13.72
N ARG A 25 7.65 -18.47 14.35
CA ARG A 25 7.72 -18.26 15.82
C ARG A 25 6.64 -19.04 16.58
N ASN A 26 6.01 -20.03 15.96
CA ASN A 26 4.98 -20.92 16.53
C ASN A 26 3.79 -20.17 17.14
N LYS A 27 3.34 -19.07 16.52
CA LYS A 27 2.14 -18.34 16.93
C LYS A 27 0.92 -18.88 16.15
N ASN A 28 -0.21 -18.94 16.84
CA ASN A 28 -1.50 -19.19 16.21
C ASN A 28 -1.99 -17.87 15.59
N ILE A 29 -2.03 -17.82 14.25
CA ILE A 29 -2.30 -16.60 13.51
C ILE A 29 -3.63 -16.64 12.77
N LEU A 30 -4.23 -15.47 12.57
CA LEU A 30 -5.33 -15.21 11.66
C LEU A 30 -4.86 -14.20 10.62
N LEU A 31 -4.73 -14.60 9.36
CA LEU A 31 -4.41 -13.69 8.26
C LEU A 31 -5.69 -13.33 7.51
N LEU A 32 -6.11 -12.07 7.60
CA LEU A 32 -7.30 -11.52 6.95
C LEU A 32 -6.90 -10.69 5.75
N GLY A 33 -7.46 -10.96 4.58
CA GLY A 33 -7.15 -10.21 3.36
C GLY A 33 -7.74 -10.85 2.11
N ASP A 34 -7.31 -10.39 0.96
CA ASP A 34 -7.68 -10.92 -0.34
C ASP A 34 -6.81 -12.13 -0.68
N THR A 35 -7.44 -13.24 -1.09
CA THR A 35 -6.73 -14.46 -1.51
C THR A 35 -5.98 -14.29 -2.81
N SER A 36 -6.36 -13.35 -3.67
CA SER A 36 -5.58 -12.98 -4.86
C SER A 36 -4.30 -12.20 -4.51
N LEU A 37 -3.99 -12.09 -3.21
CA LEU A 37 -2.90 -11.29 -2.67
C LEU A 37 -3.10 -9.80 -3.02
N SER A 38 -2.05 -9.05 -3.22
CA SER A 38 -2.18 -7.66 -3.63
C SER A 38 -2.25 -7.55 -5.15
N ILE A 39 -3.38 -7.06 -5.69
CA ILE A 39 -3.52 -6.73 -7.11
C ILE A 39 -2.39 -5.80 -7.58
N LYS A 40 -1.88 -4.94 -6.70
CA LYS A 40 -0.74 -4.06 -6.99
C LYS A 40 0.54 -4.83 -7.29
N ILE A 41 0.76 -5.96 -6.61
CA ILE A 41 1.93 -6.81 -6.86
C ILE A 41 1.74 -7.56 -8.17
N SER A 42 0.65 -8.32 -8.32
CA SER A 42 0.44 -9.23 -9.44
C SER A 42 0.45 -8.55 -10.81
N LYS A 43 0.12 -7.26 -10.86
CA LYS A 43 0.09 -6.46 -12.11
C LYS A 43 1.37 -5.67 -12.39
N ALA A 44 2.35 -5.66 -11.49
CA ALA A 44 3.65 -5.05 -11.79
C ALA A 44 4.35 -5.84 -12.91
N GLN A 45 4.78 -5.15 -13.98
CA GLN A 45 5.41 -5.82 -15.12
C GLN A 45 6.78 -6.38 -14.74
N GLU A 46 7.58 -5.58 -14.05
CA GLU A 46 8.93 -5.93 -13.64
C GLU A 46 9.27 -5.22 -12.33
N ILE A 47 9.93 -5.93 -11.41
CA ILE A 47 10.39 -5.44 -10.12
C ILE A 47 11.90 -5.61 -10.08
N LEU A 48 12.63 -4.49 -10.15
CA LEU A 48 14.10 -4.47 -10.28
C LEU A 48 14.81 -4.41 -8.92
N ASN A 49 14.11 -4.02 -7.85
CA ASN A 49 14.71 -3.67 -6.57
C ASN A 49 14.29 -4.59 -5.41
N TYR A 50 13.92 -5.84 -5.71
CA TYR A 50 13.65 -6.84 -4.66
C TYR A 50 14.90 -7.72 -4.49
N PRO A 51 15.67 -7.59 -3.39
CA PRO A 51 16.91 -8.34 -3.19
C PRO A 51 16.71 -9.85 -3.26
N GLY A 52 17.57 -10.52 -4.00
CA GLY A 52 17.50 -11.98 -4.21
C GLY A 52 16.58 -12.41 -5.36
N LEU A 53 15.78 -11.52 -5.93
CA LEU A 53 14.85 -11.78 -7.03
C LEU A 53 15.04 -10.74 -8.15
N PRO A 54 16.16 -10.79 -8.89
CA PRO A 54 16.43 -9.81 -9.95
C PRO A 54 15.42 -9.98 -11.09
N ASN A 55 14.91 -8.85 -11.58
CA ASN A 55 13.99 -8.79 -12.72
C ASN A 55 12.76 -9.70 -12.59
N ILE A 56 12.21 -9.79 -11.38
CA ILE A 56 11.02 -10.61 -11.15
C ILE A 56 9.75 -9.87 -11.62
N SER A 57 8.85 -10.58 -12.30
CA SER A 57 7.52 -10.03 -12.56
C SER A 57 6.70 -9.98 -11.26
N GLY A 58 5.73 -9.05 -11.20
CA GLY A 58 4.81 -9.00 -10.07
C GLY A 58 4.00 -10.28 -9.92
N ALA A 59 3.63 -10.92 -11.03
CA ALA A 59 2.92 -12.20 -11.01
C ALA A 59 3.78 -13.32 -10.40
N ASP A 60 5.06 -13.38 -10.73
CA ASP A 60 5.97 -14.39 -10.18
C ASP A 60 6.30 -14.10 -8.70
N LEU A 61 6.41 -12.83 -8.31
CA LEU A 61 6.56 -12.46 -6.89
C LEU A 61 5.32 -12.85 -6.08
N ALA A 62 4.12 -12.60 -6.62
CA ALA A 62 2.87 -13.02 -5.96
C ALA A 62 2.80 -14.54 -5.83
N ARG A 63 3.19 -15.29 -6.87
CA ARG A 63 3.26 -16.75 -6.82
C ARG A 63 4.26 -17.23 -5.76
N ALA A 64 5.47 -16.65 -5.70
CA ALA A 64 6.47 -17.01 -4.70
C ALA A 64 5.96 -16.76 -3.26
N PHE A 65 5.17 -15.70 -3.05
CA PHE A 65 4.52 -15.46 -1.77
C PHE A 65 3.45 -16.51 -1.45
N SER A 66 2.60 -16.87 -2.43
CA SER A 66 1.59 -17.92 -2.26
C SER A 66 2.23 -19.26 -1.91
N ASP A 67 3.22 -19.67 -2.68
CA ASP A 67 3.95 -20.95 -2.46
C ASP A 67 4.58 -20.98 -1.06
N HIS A 68 5.06 -19.85 -0.56
CA HIS A 68 5.63 -19.79 0.79
C HIS A 68 4.56 -19.89 1.88
N LEU A 69 3.39 -19.26 1.70
CA LEU A 69 2.26 -19.42 2.62
C LEU A 69 1.81 -20.89 2.67
N ASP A 70 1.65 -21.51 1.50
CA ASP A 70 1.24 -22.91 1.36
C ASP A 70 2.23 -23.87 2.03
N ALA A 71 3.54 -23.66 1.84
CA ALA A 71 4.60 -24.45 2.46
C ALA A 71 4.56 -24.42 4.00
N LEU A 72 4.02 -23.34 4.58
CA LEU A 72 3.87 -23.20 6.04
C LEU A 72 2.45 -23.48 6.53
N GLY A 73 1.53 -23.89 5.64
CA GLY A 73 0.12 -24.10 5.98
C GLY A 73 -0.55 -22.84 6.52
N ILE A 74 -0.29 -21.68 5.90
CA ILE A 74 -0.91 -20.40 6.25
C ILE A 74 -2.04 -20.13 5.26
N GLU A 75 -3.25 -20.08 5.77
CA GLU A 75 -4.45 -19.75 4.98
C GLU A 75 -4.80 -18.28 5.10
N ILE A 76 -5.19 -17.66 3.97
CA ILE A 76 -5.77 -16.32 3.96
C ILE A 76 -7.27 -16.44 4.15
N THR A 77 -7.79 -15.83 5.18
CA THR A 77 -9.23 -15.68 5.38
C THR A 77 -9.71 -14.52 4.51
N ASP A 78 -10.42 -14.85 3.42
CA ASP A 78 -10.96 -13.88 2.45
C ASP A 78 -12.13 -13.11 3.06
N LYS A 79 -11.79 -12.12 3.87
CA LYS A 79 -12.77 -11.22 4.51
C LYS A 79 -12.20 -9.83 4.67
N LYS A 80 -13.00 -8.85 4.26
CA LYS A 80 -12.66 -7.45 4.47
C LYS A 80 -12.91 -7.06 5.92
N VAL A 81 -11.85 -6.63 6.60
CA VAL A 81 -11.94 -6.06 7.95
C VAL A 81 -12.59 -4.68 7.87
N LYS A 82 -13.59 -4.46 8.71
CA LYS A 82 -14.28 -3.18 8.85
C LYS A 82 -13.68 -2.37 10.00
N THR A 83 -13.59 -2.98 11.18
CA THR A 83 -13.13 -2.31 12.39
C THR A 83 -12.34 -3.27 13.26
N VAL A 84 -11.36 -2.74 13.97
CA VAL A 84 -10.58 -3.42 14.99
C VAL A 84 -10.76 -2.66 16.30
N TYR A 85 -11.32 -3.30 17.30
CA TYR A 85 -11.62 -2.73 18.61
C TYR A 85 -10.56 -3.15 19.63
N ALA A 86 -9.88 -2.19 20.26
CA ALA A 86 -9.01 -2.45 21.40
C ALA A 86 -9.87 -2.67 22.66
N MET A 87 -9.94 -3.93 23.13
CA MET A 87 -10.75 -4.36 24.27
C MET A 87 -9.94 -4.49 25.57
N GLY A 88 -8.84 -3.79 25.68
CA GLY A 88 -7.91 -3.86 26.80
C GLY A 88 -6.92 -5.01 26.64
N GLU A 89 -7.31 -6.24 27.00
CA GLU A 89 -6.43 -7.40 26.96
C GLU A 89 -6.39 -8.14 25.60
N TYR A 90 -7.29 -7.82 24.72
CA TYR A 90 -7.41 -8.43 23.39
C TYR A 90 -7.99 -7.44 22.38
N PHE A 91 -8.00 -7.85 21.13
CA PHE A 91 -8.61 -7.10 20.03
C PHE A 91 -9.80 -7.88 19.48
N GLY A 92 -10.94 -7.20 19.33
CA GLY A 92 -12.07 -7.67 18.56
C GLY A 92 -11.95 -7.21 17.10
N ILE A 93 -12.03 -8.11 16.16
CA ILE A 93 -11.87 -7.82 14.72
C ILE A 93 -13.19 -8.12 14.01
N GLU A 94 -13.85 -7.08 13.52
CA GLU A 94 -15.05 -7.19 12.70
C GLU A 94 -14.65 -7.40 11.23
N ALA A 95 -14.91 -8.58 10.68
CA ALA A 95 -14.63 -8.91 9.30
C ALA A 95 -15.84 -9.58 8.61
N GLY A 96 -16.38 -8.90 7.61
CA GLY A 96 -17.64 -9.29 6.99
C GLY A 96 -18.79 -9.23 8.00
N THR A 97 -19.40 -10.38 8.31
CA THR A 97 -20.45 -10.56 9.32
C THR A 97 -19.95 -11.29 10.57
N GLN A 98 -18.66 -11.52 10.68
CA GLN A 98 -18.05 -12.28 11.78
C GLN A 98 -17.19 -11.40 12.67
N MET A 99 -17.10 -11.81 13.95
CA MET A 99 -16.16 -11.26 14.91
C MET A 99 -15.10 -12.30 15.21
N TYR A 100 -13.84 -11.85 15.20
CA TYR A 100 -12.69 -12.64 15.61
C TYR A 100 -12.04 -11.99 16.83
N GLU A 101 -11.27 -12.77 17.58
CA GLU A 101 -10.50 -12.27 18.71
C GLU A 101 -9.02 -12.62 18.56
N ALA A 102 -8.14 -11.68 18.91
CA ALA A 102 -6.70 -11.91 18.95
C ALA A 102 -6.08 -11.17 20.14
N ALA A 103 -5.04 -11.75 20.72
CA ALA A 103 -4.29 -11.13 21.82
C ALA A 103 -3.41 -9.96 21.34
N SER A 104 -3.03 -9.95 20.05
CA SER A 104 -2.29 -8.88 19.39
C SER A 104 -2.80 -8.71 17.96
N VAL A 105 -2.61 -7.52 17.38
CA VAL A 105 -3.00 -7.23 15.99
C VAL A 105 -1.89 -6.52 15.24
N ILE A 106 -1.72 -6.88 13.96
CA ILE A 106 -0.80 -6.22 13.02
C ILE A 106 -1.63 -5.63 11.88
N ILE A 107 -1.61 -4.31 11.72
CA ILE A 107 -2.30 -3.60 10.65
C ILE A 107 -1.35 -3.44 9.47
N ALA A 108 -1.64 -4.15 8.38
CA ALA A 108 -0.81 -4.24 7.17
C ALA A 108 -1.63 -3.94 5.89
N THR A 109 -2.66 -3.10 6.01
CA THR A 109 -3.64 -2.84 4.94
C THR A 109 -3.09 -2.01 3.78
N GLY A 110 -1.88 -1.49 3.93
CA GLY A 110 -1.28 -0.63 2.91
C GLY A 110 -2.04 0.68 2.73
N VAL A 111 -1.97 1.25 1.53
CA VAL A 111 -2.71 2.46 1.14
C VAL A 111 -4.05 2.02 0.57
N VAL A 112 -5.16 2.39 1.20
CA VAL A 112 -6.51 2.03 0.74
C VAL A 112 -7.02 3.07 -0.26
N GLN A 113 -7.72 2.61 -1.28
CA GLN A 113 -8.20 3.45 -2.38
C GLN A 113 -9.47 4.23 -1.99
N THR A 114 -9.48 5.52 -2.28
CA THR A 114 -10.71 6.28 -2.58
C THR A 114 -11.33 5.75 -3.88
N ALA A 115 -12.54 6.18 -4.24
CA ALA A 115 -13.24 5.72 -5.46
C ALA A 115 -12.29 5.64 -6.68
N THR A 116 -12.32 4.51 -7.37
CA THR A 116 -11.51 4.26 -8.56
C THR A 116 -12.01 5.11 -9.74
N ILE A 117 -11.10 5.55 -10.60
CA ILE A 117 -11.43 6.18 -11.88
C ILE A 117 -11.87 5.06 -12.83
N LYS A 118 -12.89 5.28 -13.65
CA LYS A 118 -13.31 4.31 -14.67
C LYS A 118 -12.10 3.93 -15.55
N GLY A 119 -11.87 2.63 -15.77
CA GLY A 119 -10.72 2.09 -16.52
C GLY A 119 -9.44 1.91 -15.68
N GLU A 120 -9.35 2.47 -14.47
CA GLU A 120 -8.15 2.39 -13.63
C GLU A 120 -7.72 0.96 -13.32
N GLU A 121 -8.66 0.13 -12.85
CA GLU A 121 -8.35 -1.27 -12.51
C GLU A 121 -8.09 -2.13 -13.75
N GLU A 122 -8.80 -1.84 -14.84
CA GLU A 122 -8.63 -2.54 -16.12
C GLU A 122 -7.21 -2.38 -16.67
N PHE A 123 -6.66 -1.15 -16.62
CA PHE A 123 -5.35 -0.82 -17.16
C PHE A 123 -4.21 -0.84 -16.15
N LEU A 124 -4.45 -1.26 -14.90
CA LEU A 124 -3.39 -1.38 -13.90
C LEU A 124 -2.30 -2.35 -14.38
N GLY A 125 -1.03 -1.91 -14.36
CA GLY A 125 0.12 -2.62 -14.92
C GLY A 125 0.23 -2.53 -16.46
N ARG A 126 -0.73 -1.86 -17.11
CA ARG A 126 -0.73 -1.62 -18.57
C ARG A 126 -0.97 -0.13 -18.86
N GLY A 127 -0.06 0.71 -18.40
CA GLY A 127 -0.16 2.18 -18.53
C GLY A 127 -0.79 2.88 -17.33
N VAL A 128 -1.27 2.16 -16.31
CA VAL A 128 -1.67 2.69 -15.00
C VAL A 128 -0.77 2.11 -13.92
N SER A 129 -0.28 2.94 -13.01
CA SER A 129 0.56 2.55 -11.88
C SER A 129 0.18 3.27 -10.59
N TYR A 130 0.49 2.65 -9.45
CA TYR A 130 0.37 3.25 -8.11
C TYR A 130 1.72 3.50 -7.44
N CYS A 131 2.84 3.18 -8.12
CA CYS A 131 4.19 3.28 -7.57
C CYS A 131 5.15 3.92 -8.59
N ALA A 132 5.48 5.19 -8.40
CA ALA A 132 6.40 5.88 -9.30
C ALA A 132 7.80 5.20 -9.28
N THR A 133 8.35 4.93 -8.10
CA THR A 133 9.69 4.33 -7.97
C THR A 133 9.79 2.94 -8.62
N CYS A 134 8.68 2.15 -8.60
CA CYS A 134 8.69 0.80 -9.14
C CYS A 134 8.68 0.79 -10.68
N ASP A 135 7.79 1.60 -11.28
CA ASP A 135 7.45 1.48 -12.70
C ASP A 135 8.03 2.59 -13.57
N ALA A 136 8.44 3.72 -13.00
CA ALA A 136 8.98 4.84 -13.77
C ALA A 136 10.21 4.47 -14.64
N PRO A 137 11.12 3.57 -14.21
CA PRO A 137 12.24 3.16 -15.06
C PRO A 137 11.83 2.54 -16.41
N LEU A 138 10.60 2.02 -16.51
CA LEU A 138 10.04 1.44 -17.73
C LEU A 138 9.57 2.51 -18.75
N TYR A 139 9.42 3.76 -18.30
CA TYR A 139 8.86 4.86 -19.08
C TYR A 139 9.82 6.07 -19.20
N LYS A 140 11.12 5.80 -19.32
CA LYS A 140 12.14 6.84 -19.49
C LYS A 140 11.87 7.68 -20.74
N GLN A 141 12.04 9.01 -20.61
CA GLN A 141 11.78 9.98 -21.67
C GLN A 141 10.37 9.94 -22.25
N GLY A 142 9.43 9.36 -21.51
CA GLY A 142 8.00 9.34 -21.87
C GLY A 142 7.26 10.56 -21.33
N ASN A 143 6.01 10.72 -21.83
CA ASN A 143 5.05 11.65 -21.31
C ASN A 143 4.29 11.00 -20.15
N LEU A 144 4.61 11.40 -18.94
CA LEU A 144 4.01 10.81 -17.73
C LEU A 144 2.88 11.69 -17.21
N LEU A 145 1.85 11.05 -16.68
CA LEU A 145 0.75 11.74 -16.03
C LEU A 145 0.71 11.33 -14.56
N VAL A 146 0.50 12.30 -13.66
CA VAL A 146 0.35 12.06 -12.23
C VAL A 146 -1.00 12.59 -11.79
N ILE A 147 -1.79 11.75 -11.14
CA ILE A 147 -3.01 12.17 -10.44
C ILE A 147 -2.70 12.17 -8.94
N GLY A 148 -2.42 13.35 -8.39
CA GLY A 148 -2.02 13.54 -7.00
C GLY A 148 -3.21 13.91 -6.12
N TYR A 149 -3.60 13.02 -5.21
CA TYR A 149 -4.71 13.26 -4.27
C TYR A 149 -4.27 13.95 -2.97
N ASN A 150 -2.96 14.10 -2.76
CA ASN A 150 -2.38 14.74 -1.60
C ASN A 150 -1.07 15.45 -1.95
N LYS A 151 -0.58 16.30 -1.03
CA LYS A 151 0.66 17.05 -1.22
C LYS A 151 1.90 16.16 -1.32
N ALA A 152 1.90 14.96 -0.73
CA ALA A 152 3.03 14.04 -0.81
C ALA A 152 3.27 13.51 -2.23
N ALA A 153 2.24 13.51 -3.09
CA ALA A 153 2.38 13.15 -4.50
C ALA A 153 3.31 14.10 -5.29
N GLU A 154 3.54 15.31 -4.79
CA GLU A 154 4.45 16.28 -5.42
C GLU A 154 5.91 15.78 -5.45
N ALA A 155 6.36 15.12 -4.40
CA ALA A 155 7.71 14.54 -4.35
C ALA A 155 7.90 13.44 -5.41
N GLU A 156 6.87 12.65 -5.67
CA GLU A 156 6.91 11.64 -6.73
C GLU A 156 6.88 12.29 -8.13
N ALA A 157 6.11 13.38 -8.31
CA ALA A 157 6.11 14.13 -9.56
C ALA A 157 7.48 14.75 -9.87
N LEU A 158 8.18 15.26 -8.83
CA LEU A 158 9.56 15.75 -8.98
C LEU A 158 10.53 14.63 -9.38
N TYR A 159 10.45 13.46 -8.72
CA TYR A 159 11.24 12.30 -9.11
C TYR A 159 10.97 11.89 -10.57
N LEU A 160 9.70 11.84 -10.96
CA LEU A 160 9.33 11.51 -12.34
C LEU A 160 9.87 12.52 -13.35
N SER A 161 9.96 13.81 -13.00
CA SER A 161 10.51 14.85 -13.87
C SER A 161 12.03 14.72 -14.14
N GLU A 162 12.75 13.92 -13.35
CA GLU A 162 14.16 13.64 -13.57
C GLU A 162 14.40 12.63 -14.71
N ILE A 163 13.35 11.85 -15.07
CA ILE A 163 13.46 10.73 -16.02
C ILE A 163 12.52 10.86 -17.21
N ALA A 164 11.45 11.62 -17.09
CA ALA A 164 10.44 11.86 -18.12
C ALA A 164 10.84 13.00 -19.05
N GLU A 165 10.29 13.00 -20.27
CA GLU A 165 10.31 14.17 -21.14
C GLU A 165 9.36 15.25 -20.62
N LYS A 166 8.16 14.81 -20.18
CA LYS A 166 7.12 15.70 -19.65
C LYS A 166 6.32 15.00 -18.55
N VAL A 167 5.88 15.78 -17.54
CA VAL A 167 4.97 15.34 -16.48
C VAL A 167 3.75 16.23 -16.43
N SER A 168 2.58 15.68 -16.74
CA SER A 168 1.28 16.34 -16.50
C SER A 168 0.79 15.98 -15.10
N TYR A 169 0.65 16.97 -14.21
CA TYR A 169 0.22 16.77 -12.83
C TYR A 169 -1.21 17.23 -12.62
N ILE A 170 -2.12 16.29 -12.40
CA ILE A 170 -3.52 16.58 -12.04
C ILE A 170 -3.62 16.70 -10.52
N GLN A 171 -3.83 17.92 -10.05
CA GLN A 171 -3.94 18.21 -8.62
C GLN A 171 -5.36 18.01 -8.10
N MET A 172 -5.54 17.06 -7.17
CA MET A 172 -6.83 16.68 -6.58
C MET A 172 -7.04 17.19 -5.14
N TYR A 173 -6.14 17.99 -4.58
CA TYR A 173 -6.24 18.57 -3.24
C TYR A 173 -6.35 20.11 -3.31
N PRO A 174 -6.94 20.79 -2.30
CA PRO A 174 -7.37 22.19 -2.39
C PRO A 174 -6.25 23.24 -2.32
N ASN A 175 -5.12 22.93 -1.66
CA ASN A 175 -4.05 23.89 -1.41
C ASN A 175 -3.22 24.17 -2.67
N GLU A 176 -2.45 25.26 -2.68
CA GLU A 176 -1.49 25.51 -3.76
C GLU A 176 -0.41 24.41 -3.79
N SER A 177 -0.02 24.02 -5.00
CA SER A 177 1.04 23.05 -5.20
C SER A 177 2.40 23.68 -4.97
N GLY A 178 3.25 23.03 -4.19
CA GLY A 178 4.66 23.40 -4.04
C GLY A 178 5.49 23.14 -5.31
N LEU A 179 4.94 22.39 -6.26
CA LEU A 179 5.59 22.16 -7.57
C LEU A 179 5.84 23.46 -8.35
N THR A 180 5.01 24.49 -8.16
CA THR A 180 5.17 25.80 -8.83
C THR A 180 6.51 26.46 -8.51
N GLU A 181 7.10 26.16 -7.36
CA GLU A 181 8.41 26.64 -6.94
C GLU A 181 9.58 25.78 -7.47
N SER A 182 9.29 24.63 -8.07
CA SER A 182 10.31 23.71 -8.56
C SER A 182 10.99 24.21 -9.84
N LYS A 183 12.24 23.76 -10.06
CA LYS A 183 12.95 23.99 -11.31
C LYS A 183 12.22 23.29 -12.46
N ALA A 184 11.75 22.06 -12.27
CA ALA A 184 11.05 21.28 -13.30
C ALA A 184 9.78 21.97 -13.82
N TYR A 185 9.04 22.71 -12.96
CA TYR A 185 7.91 23.52 -13.38
C TYR A 185 8.36 24.74 -14.20
N ARG A 186 9.40 25.47 -13.75
CA ARG A 186 9.93 26.63 -14.47
C ARG A 186 10.53 26.26 -15.84
N ASP A 187 11.12 25.09 -15.95
CA ASP A 187 11.69 24.56 -17.19
C ASP A 187 10.62 23.95 -18.12
N GLY A 188 9.34 23.93 -17.71
CA GLY A 188 8.23 23.39 -18.50
C GLY A 188 8.16 21.86 -18.57
N ILE A 189 8.94 21.16 -17.74
CA ILE A 189 8.89 19.68 -17.65
C ILE A 189 7.62 19.25 -16.92
N ILE A 190 7.22 19.98 -15.83
CA ILE A 190 5.98 19.73 -15.12
C ILE A 190 4.93 20.79 -15.51
N GLU A 191 3.76 20.33 -15.92
CA GLU A 191 2.55 21.16 -16.07
C GLU A 191 1.50 20.74 -15.05
N ILE A 192 0.85 21.71 -14.39
CA ILE A 192 -0.13 21.48 -13.33
C ILE A 192 -1.52 21.78 -13.84
N TYR A 193 -2.45 20.83 -13.64
CA TYR A 193 -3.85 20.95 -14.01
C TYR A 193 -4.75 20.78 -12.79
N ARG A 194 -5.86 21.51 -12.77
CA ARG A 194 -6.92 21.38 -11.75
C ARG A 194 -8.21 20.96 -12.45
N GLU A 195 -8.31 19.67 -12.67
CA GLU A 195 -9.36 18.99 -13.42
C GLU A 195 -9.78 17.73 -12.68
N LYS A 196 -10.99 17.23 -12.95
CA LYS A 196 -11.48 16.01 -12.34
C LYS A 196 -11.31 14.84 -13.30
N PRO A 197 -10.52 13.82 -12.94
CA PRO A 197 -10.45 12.58 -13.72
C PRO A 197 -11.83 11.93 -13.83
N VAL A 198 -12.20 11.53 -15.03
CA VAL A 198 -13.47 10.87 -15.34
C VAL A 198 -13.24 9.44 -15.79
N GLU A 199 -12.35 9.24 -16.76
CA GLU A 199 -12.11 7.93 -17.35
C GLU A 199 -10.66 7.82 -17.84
N ILE A 200 -10.07 6.65 -17.64
CA ILE A 200 -8.82 6.22 -18.25
C ILE A 200 -9.17 5.26 -19.37
N SER A 201 -8.68 5.52 -20.57
CA SER A 201 -8.97 4.72 -21.75
C SER A 201 -7.72 4.42 -22.57
N GLY A 202 -7.84 3.49 -23.48
CA GLY A 202 -6.77 3.06 -24.38
C GLY A 202 -7.13 1.77 -25.11
N GLY A 203 -6.17 1.24 -25.87
CA GLY A 203 -6.30 -0.06 -26.52
C GLY A 203 -5.76 -1.19 -25.64
N PHE A 204 -4.62 -1.78 -26.03
CA PHE A 204 -3.94 -2.81 -25.22
C PHE A 204 -3.40 -2.24 -23.90
N LYS A 205 -2.92 -0.99 -23.90
CA LYS A 205 -2.51 -0.22 -22.72
C LYS A 205 -3.29 1.08 -22.63
N ALA A 206 -3.38 1.66 -21.43
CA ALA A 206 -3.91 3.00 -21.26
C ALA A 206 -2.99 4.05 -21.89
N ASP A 207 -3.57 5.01 -22.57
CA ASP A 207 -2.86 6.14 -23.21
C ASP A 207 -3.57 7.48 -23.08
N THR A 208 -4.78 7.51 -22.53
CA THR A 208 -5.64 8.69 -22.47
C THR A 208 -6.34 8.80 -21.12
N LEU A 209 -6.24 9.98 -20.50
CA LEU A 209 -7.09 10.39 -19.39
C LEU A 209 -8.14 11.37 -19.90
N ILE A 210 -9.40 11.07 -19.70
CA ILE A 210 -10.52 11.97 -19.91
C ILE A 210 -10.79 12.67 -18.58
N THR A 211 -10.90 13.98 -18.60
CA THR A 211 -11.24 14.85 -17.47
C THR A 211 -12.54 15.61 -17.73
N ASP A 212 -12.99 16.37 -16.75
CA ASP A 212 -14.13 17.29 -16.90
C ASP A 212 -13.83 18.51 -17.80
N LYS A 213 -12.58 18.67 -18.26
CA LYS A 213 -12.16 19.81 -19.09
C LYS A 213 -11.51 19.43 -20.42
N GLY A 214 -11.15 18.16 -20.61
CA GLY A 214 -10.49 17.72 -21.83
C GLY A 214 -9.86 16.34 -21.71
N GLU A 215 -8.91 16.08 -22.60
CA GLU A 215 -8.19 14.82 -22.67
C GLU A 215 -6.67 15.04 -22.55
N HIS A 216 -6.01 14.16 -21.83
CA HIS A 216 -4.55 14.13 -21.69
C HIS A 216 -4.01 12.82 -22.22
N LYS A 217 -3.07 12.88 -23.16
CA LYS A 217 -2.33 11.72 -23.65
C LYS A 217 -1.11 11.46 -22.76
N PHE A 218 -0.81 10.18 -22.52
CA PHE A 218 0.30 9.76 -21.68
C PHE A 218 0.87 8.41 -22.10
N ASP A 219 2.09 8.12 -21.67
CA ASP A 219 2.69 6.79 -21.75
C ASP A 219 2.40 5.96 -20.50
N CYS A 220 2.35 6.60 -19.34
CA CYS A 220 1.92 6.01 -18.07
C CYS A 220 1.26 7.05 -17.17
N VAL A 221 0.18 6.66 -16.48
CA VAL A 221 -0.44 7.47 -15.43
C VAL A 221 -0.14 6.88 -14.06
N PHE A 222 0.40 7.71 -13.16
CA PHE A 222 0.65 7.38 -11.76
C PHE A 222 -0.45 7.96 -10.88
N ILE A 223 -1.24 7.09 -10.25
CA ILE A 223 -2.36 7.51 -9.40
C ILE A 223 -1.95 7.42 -7.94
N LEU A 224 -1.70 8.57 -7.32
CA LEU A 224 -1.10 8.68 -6.00
C LEU A 224 -2.15 9.17 -4.98
N ARG A 225 -2.74 8.21 -4.26
CA ARG A 225 -3.81 8.43 -3.27
C ARG A 225 -3.36 8.12 -1.86
N ASP A 226 -4.02 8.77 -0.88
CA ASP A 226 -3.95 8.37 0.52
C ASP A 226 -4.89 7.18 0.81
N SER A 227 -4.55 6.46 1.89
CA SER A 227 -5.42 5.41 2.42
C SER A 227 -6.68 5.98 3.10
N ILE A 228 -7.72 5.15 3.32
CA ILE A 228 -8.75 5.44 4.34
C ILE A 228 -8.03 5.68 5.65
N ALA A 229 -8.42 6.73 6.37
CA ALA A 229 -7.80 7.10 7.63
C ALA A 229 -7.76 5.87 8.57
N PRO A 230 -6.56 5.39 8.94
CA PRO A 230 -6.43 4.16 9.72
C PRO A 230 -7.09 4.23 11.10
N ASP A 231 -7.29 5.44 11.64
CA ASP A 231 -8.01 5.72 12.88
C ASP A 231 -9.51 5.38 12.82
N LYS A 232 -10.08 5.33 11.62
CA LYS A 232 -11.45 4.84 11.41
C LYS A 232 -11.52 3.31 11.46
N MET A 233 -10.47 2.64 11.00
CA MET A 233 -10.36 1.19 11.11
C MET A 233 -10.04 0.76 12.53
N VAL A 234 -9.14 1.47 13.22
CA VAL A 234 -8.72 1.18 14.59
C VAL A 234 -8.94 2.45 15.42
N PRO A 235 -10.11 2.60 16.07
CA PRO A 235 -10.41 3.78 16.90
C PRO A 235 -9.34 4.01 17.97
N GLY A 236 -8.87 5.25 18.09
CA GLY A 236 -7.84 5.64 19.04
C GLY A 236 -6.39 5.49 18.53
N LEU A 237 -6.20 5.00 17.31
CA LEU A 237 -4.88 4.93 16.69
C LEU A 237 -4.34 6.34 16.38
N LYS A 238 -3.10 6.62 16.75
CA LYS A 238 -2.46 7.91 16.44
C LYS A 238 -1.92 7.90 15.01
N LEU A 239 -2.12 9.04 14.33
CA LEU A 239 -1.61 9.28 12.99
C LEU A 239 -0.60 10.41 13.01
N LYS A 240 0.38 10.29 12.10
CA LYS A 240 1.33 11.34 11.74
C LYS A 240 1.35 11.46 10.21
N ASP A 241 1.10 12.65 9.71
CA ASP A 241 1.04 12.94 8.25
C ASP A 241 0.11 11.98 7.48
N GLY A 242 -1.05 11.64 8.08
CA GLY A 242 -2.04 10.73 7.47
C GLY A 242 -1.73 9.23 7.57
N HIS A 243 -0.58 8.85 8.12
CA HIS A 243 -0.14 7.47 8.29
C HIS A 243 -0.13 7.06 9.75
N VAL A 244 -0.14 5.76 10.02
CA VAL A 244 -0.03 5.26 11.39
C VAL A 244 1.32 5.63 11.97
N ASP A 245 1.30 6.33 13.11
CA ASP A 245 2.52 6.67 13.84
C ASP A 245 3.04 5.43 14.55
N VAL A 246 4.24 4.97 14.16
CA VAL A 246 4.88 3.78 14.72
C VAL A 246 6.30 4.06 15.20
N SER A 247 6.69 3.34 16.22
CA SER A 247 8.08 3.29 16.67
C SER A 247 8.94 2.42 15.74
N ALA A 248 10.25 2.37 15.95
CA ALA A 248 11.17 1.57 15.14
C ALA A 248 10.86 0.07 15.16
N ASP A 249 10.24 -0.42 16.21
CA ASP A 249 9.77 -1.79 16.39
C ASP A 249 8.35 -2.03 15.84
N MET A 250 7.82 -1.10 15.06
CA MET A 250 6.48 -1.12 14.48
C MET A 250 5.33 -1.08 15.51
N SER A 251 5.60 -0.79 16.78
CA SER A 251 4.55 -0.59 17.78
C SER A 251 3.81 0.73 17.56
N THR A 252 2.50 0.72 17.82
CA THR A 252 1.65 1.91 17.81
C THR A 252 1.46 2.45 19.24
N ASN A 253 0.64 3.49 19.38
CA ASN A 253 0.23 4.00 20.70
C ASN A 253 -0.74 3.05 21.45
N LEU A 254 -1.27 2.03 20.81
CA LEU A 254 -2.16 1.04 21.42
C LEU A 254 -1.36 -0.23 21.75
N ALA A 255 -1.29 -0.58 23.03
CA ALA A 255 -0.52 -1.75 23.47
C ALA A 255 -1.02 -3.04 22.78
N GLY A 256 -0.10 -3.80 22.17
CA GLY A 256 -0.41 -5.01 21.41
C GLY A 256 -0.91 -4.77 19.98
N CYS A 257 -1.03 -3.50 19.56
CA CYS A 257 -1.32 -3.12 18.18
C CYS A 257 -0.05 -2.65 17.48
N PHE A 258 0.25 -3.25 16.34
CA PHE A 258 1.40 -2.94 15.49
C PHE A 258 0.90 -2.55 14.10
N ALA A 259 1.70 -1.78 13.36
CA ALA A 259 1.40 -1.46 11.98
C ALA A 259 2.66 -1.53 11.11
N CYS A 260 2.50 -1.97 9.85
CA CYS A 260 3.64 -2.15 8.95
C CYS A 260 3.25 -1.99 7.49
N GLY A 261 4.24 -1.73 6.65
CA GLY A 261 4.07 -1.50 5.22
C GLY A 261 3.69 -0.05 4.91
N ASP A 262 2.97 0.14 3.81
CA ASP A 262 2.68 1.49 3.30
C ASP A 262 1.78 2.30 4.22
N ILE A 263 1.00 1.65 5.07
CA ILE A 263 0.14 2.32 6.06
C ILE A 263 0.94 3.16 7.08
N THR A 264 2.24 2.87 7.26
CA THR A 264 3.15 3.58 8.15
C THR A 264 3.92 4.71 7.47
N GLY A 265 3.63 4.98 6.20
CA GLY A 265 4.26 6.07 5.45
C GLY A 265 5.22 5.61 4.37
N ARG A 266 5.78 6.62 3.69
CA ARG A 266 6.75 6.45 2.59
C ARG A 266 8.11 5.97 3.09
N PRO A 267 8.97 5.42 2.19
CA PRO A 267 8.68 5.12 0.80
C PRO A 267 7.77 3.88 0.64
N TYR A 268 6.93 3.86 -0.41
CA TYR A 268 6.08 2.72 -0.73
C TYR A 268 6.88 1.73 -1.56
N GLN A 269 7.43 0.70 -0.91
CA GLN A 269 8.31 -0.28 -1.52
C GLN A 269 7.95 -1.68 -1.04
N TYR A 270 7.93 -2.67 -1.93
CA TYR A 270 7.62 -4.06 -1.57
C TYR A 270 8.58 -4.61 -0.53
N ILE A 271 9.89 -4.36 -0.70
CA ILE A 271 10.91 -4.83 0.24
C ILE A 271 10.84 -4.12 1.61
N LYS A 272 10.56 -2.80 1.63
CA LYS A 272 10.32 -2.07 2.89
C LYS A 272 9.12 -2.62 3.63
N ALA A 273 8.03 -2.86 2.89
CA ALA A 273 6.82 -3.42 3.46
C ALA A 273 7.05 -4.82 4.04
N ALA A 274 7.75 -5.70 3.32
CA ALA A 274 8.12 -7.03 3.79
C ALA A 274 9.02 -6.96 5.03
N GLY A 275 10.05 -6.09 5.03
CA GLY A 275 10.95 -5.89 6.17
C GLY A 275 10.20 -5.40 7.42
N GLN A 276 9.30 -4.43 7.28
CA GLN A 276 8.49 -3.95 8.39
C GLN A 276 7.51 -5.03 8.91
N GLY A 277 6.96 -5.87 8.03
CA GLY A 277 6.10 -6.99 8.43
C GLY A 277 6.85 -7.99 9.31
N ASN A 278 8.10 -8.32 8.97
CA ASN A 278 8.97 -9.15 9.80
C ASN A 278 9.19 -8.52 11.19
N VAL A 279 9.56 -7.22 11.25
CA VAL A 279 9.77 -6.52 12.52
C VAL A 279 8.50 -6.51 13.36
N ALA A 280 7.34 -6.17 12.77
CA ALA A 280 6.06 -6.13 13.48
C ALA A 280 5.69 -7.49 14.11
N ALA A 281 5.94 -8.60 13.39
CA ALA A 281 5.64 -9.94 13.90
C ALA A 281 6.57 -10.36 15.04
N LEU A 282 7.85 -10.00 14.97
CA LEU A 282 8.79 -10.24 16.07
C LEU A 282 8.38 -9.44 17.32
N SER A 283 8.03 -8.16 17.14
CA SER A 283 7.60 -7.29 18.24
C SER A 283 6.27 -7.75 18.85
N ALA A 284 5.32 -8.18 18.03
CA ALA A 284 4.07 -8.77 18.52
C ALA A 284 4.33 -10.06 19.30
N THR A 285 5.27 -10.89 18.83
CA THR A 285 5.68 -12.11 19.53
C THR A 285 6.29 -11.81 20.90
N ASP A 286 7.18 -10.83 20.98
CA ASP A 286 7.81 -10.40 22.22
C ASP A 286 6.80 -9.79 23.20
N TYR A 287 5.85 -9.01 22.70
CA TYR A 287 4.74 -8.48 23.50
C TYR A 287 3.93 -9.62 24.15
N LEU A 288 3.58 -10.65 23.38
CA LEU A 288 2.83 -11.80 23.89
C LEU A 288 3.63 -12.65 24.90
N ASN A 289 4.93 -12.80 24.70
CA ASN A 289 5.78 -13.54 25.63
C ASN A 289 5.87 -12.85 26.98
N ARG A 290 6.07 -11.52 27.01
CA ARG A 290 6.11 -10.73 28.26
C ARG A 290 4.80 -10.82 29.05
N ARG A 291 3.65 -10.94 28.38
CA ARG A 291 2.34 -11.10 29.04
C ARG A 291 2.12 -12.48 29.67
N LYS A 292 2.88 -13.48 29.31
CA LYS A 292 2.82 -14.83 29.91
C LYS A 292 3.69 -14.94 31.16
N GLU A 293 4.59 -13.99 31.38
CA GLU A 293 5.52 -13.95 32.51
C GLU A 293 4.95 -13.17 33.71
N VAL A 294 3.83 -12.49 33.52
CA VAL A 294 3.06 -11.75 34.56
C VAL A 294 1.81 -12.53 34.92
#